data_6247d52c8f9b0f55529187e83c3b6d2a
#
_entry.id   6247d52c8f9b0f55529187e83c3b6d2a
#
_cell.length_a   1.000
_cell.length_b   1.000
_cell.length_c   1.000
_cell.angle_alpha   90.00
_cell.angle_beta   90.00
_cell.angle_gamma   90.00
#
_symmetry.space_group_name_H-M   'P 1'
#
loop_
_entity.id
_entity.type
_entity.pdbx_description
1 polymer ?
#
loop_
_entity_poly.entity_id
_entity_poly.type
_entity_poly.pdbx_seq_one_letter_code
_entity_poly.pdbx_strand_id
1 'polypeptide(L)'
;MKITVIPDIHQDLSTFNKYKDNDGIVICLGDYVDNPNAKEWWDTEDHNPLKVIQTILEWKKADPEHHIMMLGNRDDSYLGDDCTVKGHQIQYKDEIKKALEEARAYMDIIYVKDNFVFSHAGITEDFKLRLSREYKADTKEEFAKNVNDAFHSGKLPFLGHLGIDQSQHKEVDANCLWVKPDNLVIMNAYPELIQIVGHTEEPEQLWIQYEGKEAGVIVVDSKSHEPIIIDTENFKMHANNERCVVTDQKVQEAKAFFQQQLETQAAFFF
;
A
#
# COMPACT_ATOMS: atom_id res chain seq x y z
N MET A 1 -17.20 3.30 14.71
CA MET A 1 -16.35 2.08 14.78
C MET A 1 -14.89 2.50 14.75
N LYS A 2 -13.98 1.77 15.44
CA LYS A 2 -12.53 2.09 15.41
C LYS A 2 -11.79 1.27 14.37
N ILE A 3 -10.82 1.88 13.71
CA ILE A 3 -9.86 1.23 12.81
C ILE A 3 -8.45 1.64 13.24
N THR A 4 -7.62 0.66 13.56
CA THR A 4 -6.19 0.87 13.83
C THR A 4 -5.40 0.47 12.59
N VAL A 5 -4.58 1.38 12.05
CA VAL A 5 -3.76 1.13 10.85
C VAL A 5 -2.30 1.12 11.25
N ILE A 6 -1.68 -0.03 11.15
CA ILE A 6 -0.27 -0.26 11.47
C ILE A 6 0.54 -0.05 10.19
N PRO A 7 1.59 0.82 10.22
CA PRO A 7 2.46 1.05 9.06
C PRO A 7 3.26 -0.19 8.67
N ASP A 8 4.19 -0.01 7.75
CA ASP A 8 5.10 -1.05 7.28
C ASP A 8 5.85 -1.74 8.44
N ILE A 9 5.94 -3.05 8.40
CA ILE A 9 6.45 -3.87 9.52
C ILE A 9 7.97 -4.02 9.48
N HIS A 10 8.56 -4.23 8.31
CA HIS A 10 10.01 -4.36 8.11
C HIS A 10 10.71 -5.26 9.14
N GLN A 11 10.13 -6.43 9.42
CA GLN A 11 10.61 -7.42 10.39
C GLN A 11 10.62 -6.94 11.86
N ASP A 12 10.04 -5.78 12.18
CA ASP A 12 9.91 -5.29 13.54
C ASP A 12 8.45 -5.41 14.03
N LEU A 13 8.20 -6.39 14.88
CA LEU A 13 6.87 -6.64 15.46
C LEU A 13 6.54 -5.73 16.65
N SER A 14 7.38 -4.78 17.02
CA SER A 14 7.17 -3.97 18.24
C SER A 14 5.86 -3.18 18.18
N THR A 15 5.62 -2.44 17.10
CA THR A 15 4.37 -1.70 16.88
C THR A 15 3.19 -2.65 16.71
N PHE A 16 3.34 -3.72 15.92
CA PHE A 16 2.31 -4.74 15.77
C PHE A 16 1.88 -5.33 17.11
N ASN A 17 2.81 -5.81 17.94
CA ASN A 17 2.51 -6.42 19.22
C ASN A 17 1.82 -5.45 20.22
N LYS A 18 2.11 -4.15 20.11
CA LYS A 18 1.48 -3.12 20.94
C LYS A 18 0.02 -2.87 20.58
N TYR A 19 -0.36 -3.00 19.30
CA TYR A 19 -1.65 -2.54 18.78
C TYR A 19 -2.53 -3.62 18.13
N LYS A 20 -2.02 -4.84 17.92
CA LYS A 20 -2.72 -5.94 17.23
C LYS A 20 -4.03 -6.38 17.87
N ASP A 21 -4.19 -6.12 19.16
CA ASP A 21 -5.37 -6.50 19.96
C ASP A 21 -6.28 -5.29 20.24
N ASN A 22 -6.13 -4.18 19.53
CA ASN A 22 -7.01 -3.03 19.65
C ASN A 22 -8.44 -3.38 19.24
N ASP A 23 -9.41 -2.73 19.91
CA ASP A 23 -10.81 -2.87 19.57
C ASP A 23 -11.13 -2.41 18.13
N GLY A 24 -12.00 -3.14 17.45
CA GLY A 24 -12.45 -2.83 16.09
C GLY A 24 -11.62 -3.52 15.01
N ILE A 25 -11.39 -2.84 13.90
CA ILE A 25 -10.59 -3.40 12.79
C ILE A 25 -9.13 -2.99 12.97
N VAL A 26 -8.22 -3.94 12.82
CA VAL A 26 -6.77 -3.67 12.79
C VAL A 26 -6.23 -4.04 11.41
N ILE A 27 -5.52 -3.11 10.77
CA ILE A 27 -4.99 -3.24 9.42
C ILE A 27 -3.46 -3.12 9.47
N CYS A 28 -2.75 -4.12 8.95
CA CYS A 28 -1.32 -4.05 8.68
C CYS A 28 -1.11 -3.73 7.20
N LEU A 29 -0.39 -2.65 6.89
CA LEU A 29 -0.27 -2.14 5.51
C LEU A 29 0.72 -2.90 4.62
N GLY A 30 1.39 -3.93 5.15
CA GLY A 30 2.31 -4.77 4.37
C GLY A 30 3.78 -4.60 4.76
N ASP A 31 4.65 -4.99 3.84
CA ASP A 31 6.11 -4.99 4.01
C ASP A 31 6.54 -5.73 5.29
N TYR A 32 6.13 -7.00 5.38
CA TYR A 32 6.46 -7.87 6.53
C TYR A 32 7.91 -8.28 6.55
N VAL A 33 8.54 -8.29 5.39
CA VAL A 33 9.93 -8.70 5.17
C VAL A 33 10.82 -7.50 4.83
N ASP A 34 12.11 -7.71 4.86
CA ASP A 34 13.16 -6.76 4.52
C ASP A 34 13.13 -5.47 5.37
N ASN A 35 14.28 -5.08 5.88
CA ASN A 35 14.47 -3.77 6.49
C ASN A 35 15.53 -3.00 5.70
N PRO A 36 15.15 -2.02 4.83
CA PRO A 36 16.07 -1.29 3.97
C PRO A 36 17.04 -0.40 4.76
N ASN A 37 16.71 -0.10 6.02
CA ASN A 37 17.47 0.75 6.92
C ASN A 37 18.32 -0.03 7.92
N ALA A 38 18.17 -1.37 7.98
CA ALA A 38 19.00 -2.21 8.84
C ALA A 38 20.47 -2.12 8.41
N LYS A 39 21.36 -1.79 9.33
CA LYS A 39 22.81 -1.70 9.08
C LYS A 39 23.47 -3.08 9.04
N GLU A 40 22.85 -4.06 9.68
CA GLU A 40 23.27 -5.45 9.75
C GLU A 40 22.07 -6.35 9.49
N TRP A 41 22.27 -7.53 8.96
CA TRP A 41 21.24 -8.53 8.77
C TRP A 41 20.68 -8.93 10.13
N TRP A 42 19.41 -8.66 10.32
CA TRP A 42 18.71 -9.00 11.55
C TRP A 42 18.29 -10.47 11.51
N ASP A 43 19.24 -11.35 11.72
CA ASP A 43 18.98 -12.78 11.92
C ASP A 43 18.88 -13.10 13.41
N THR A 44 18.14 -12.25 14.15
CA THR A 44 17.77 -12.52 15.52
C THR A 44 16.41 -13.20 15.54
N GLU A 45 16.11 -13.92 16.62
CA GLU A 45 14.82 -14.60 16.76
C GLU A 45 13.63 -13.66 16.60
N ASP A 46 13.76 -12.39 17.02
CA ASP A 46 12.70 -11.39 17.00
C ASP A 46 12.50 -10.72 15.65
N HIS A 47 13.50 -10.79 14.75
CA HIS A 47 13.48 -10.17 13.42
C HIS A 47 13.55 -11.19 12.27
N ASN A 48 13.32 -12.46 12.57
CA ASN A 48 13.31 -13.51 11.55
C ASN A 48 12.09 -13.34 10.62
N PRO A 49 12.28 -13.20 9.29
CA PRO A 49 11.18 -12.90 8.36
C PRO A 49 10.10 -13.99 8.36
N LEU A 50 10.48 -15.25 8.49
CA LEU A 50 9.53 -16.37 8.51
C LEU A 50 8.65 -16.33 9.77
N LYS A 51 9.25 -16.01 10.93
CA LYS A 51 8.51 -15.84 12.19
C LYS A 51 7.55 -14.66 12.10
N VAL A 52 7.96 -13.54 11.48
CA VAL A 52 7.11 -12.36 11.29
C VAL A 52 5.90 -12.70 10.43
N ILE A 53 6.12 -13.29 9.24
CA ILE A 53 5.04 -13.72 8.35
C ILE A 53 4.09 -14.68 9.08
N GLN A 54 4.61 -15.69 9.75
CA GLN A 54 3.81 -16.67 10.47
C GLN A 54 2.99 -16.03 11.60
N THR A 55 3.60 -15.14 12.39
CA THR A 55 2.92 -14.46 13.52
C THR A 55 1.72 -13.65 13.01
N ILE A 56 1.91 -12.86 11.94
CA ILE A 56 0.85 -12.03 11.38
C ILE A 56 -0.21 -12.88 10.69
N LEU A 57 0.18 -13.95 10.01
CA LEU A 57 -0.74 -14.88 9.38
C LEU A 57 -1.63 -15.60 10.42
N GLU A 58 -1.06 -16.05 11.54
CA GLU A 58 -1.82 -16.67 12.63
C GLU A 58 -2.79 -15.67 13.26
N TRP A 59 -2.35 -14.43 13.48
CA TRP A 59 -3.22 -13.35 13.94
C TRP A 59 -4.37 -13.07 12.96
N LYS A 60 -4.08 -12.98 11.65
CA LYS A 60 -5.11 -12.81 10.59
C LYS A 60 -6.12 -13.95 10.61
N LYS A 61 -5.67 -15.20 10.78
CA LYS A 61 -6.54 -16.39 10.81
C LYS A 61 -7.41 -16.45 12.07
N ALA A 62 -6.97 -15.85 13.18
CA ALA A 62 -7.72 -15.86 14.43
C ALA A 62 -9.01 -15.02 14.37
N ASP A 63 -9.03 -13.93 13.61
CA ASP A 63 -10.23 -13.11 13.36
C ASP A 63 -10.19 -12.50 11.95
N PRO A 64 -10.54 -13.26 10.91
CA PRO A 64 -10.42 -12.83 9.52
C PRO A 64 -11.28 -11.60 9.15
N GLU A 65 -12.31 -11.29 9.92
CA GLU A 65 -13.20 -10.16 9.65
C GLU A 65 -12.64 -8.83 10.19
N HIS A 66 -11.92 -8.86 11.29
CA HIS A 66 -11.39 -7.65 11.93
C HIS A 66 -9.88 -7.49 11.78
N HIS A 67 -9.16 -8.55 11.46
CA HIS A 67 -7.72 -8.53 11.22
C HIS A 67 -7.43 -8.49 9.72
N ILE A 68 -6.90 -7.37 9.22
CA ILE A 68 -6.63 -7.18 7.80
C ILE A 68 -5.13 -7.16 7.56
N MET A 69 -4.67 -8.09 6.71
CA MET A 69 -3.29 -8.24 6.29
C MET A 69 -3.15 -7.76 4.85
N MET A 70 -2.49 -6.62 4.61
CA MET A 70 -2.29 -6.09 3.26
C MET A 70 -1.00 -6.61 2.66
N LEU A 71 -0.94 -6.67 1.33
CA LEU A 71 0.27 -7.00 0.58
C LEU A 71 1.15 -5.76 0.44
N GLY A 72 2.44 -5.85 0.81
CA GLY A 72 3.44 -4.82 0.57
C GLY A 72 4.27 -5.08 -0.68
N ASN A 73 5.02 -4.06 -1.15
CA ASN A 73 5.87 -4.19 -2.34
C ASN A 73 7.07 -5.12 -2.10
N ARG A 74 7.57 -5.20 -0.87
CA ARG A 74 8.65 -6.12 -0.52
C ARG A 74 8.16 -7.55 -0.48
N ASP A 75 6.97 -7.77 0.07
CA ASP A 75 6.34 -9.09 0.07
C ASP A 75 6.09 -9.58 -1.36
N ASP A 76 5.53 -8.71 -2.22
CA ASP A 76 5.27 -9.01 -3.64
C ASP A 76 6.56 -9.31 -4.41
N SER A 77 7.68 -8.69 -4.06
CA SER A 77 8.98 -8.91 -4.71
C SER A 77 9.49 -10.34 -4.57
N TYR A 78 9.13 -11.07 -3.53
CA TYR A 78 9.45 -12.49 -3.36
C TYR A 78 8.49 -13.41 -4.11
N LEU A 79 7.25 -12.96 -4.35
CA LEU A 79 6.26 -13.72 -5.13
C LEU A 79 6.57 -13.69 -6.62
N GLY A 80 7.28 -12.68 -7.11
CA GLY A 80 7.79 -12.57 -8.47
C GLY A 80 9.17 -13.23 -8.64
N ASP A 81 9.50 -13.64 -9.87
CA ASP A 81 10.78 -14.32 -10.13
C ASP A 81 11.95 -13.34 -10.40
N ASP A 82 11.66 -12.13 -10.89
CA ASP A 82 12.67 -11.22 -11.45
C ASP A 82 12.80 -9.87 -10.72
N CYS A 83 12.08 -9.63 -9.62
CA CYS A 83 12.18 -8.39 -8.89
C CYS A 83 13.01 -8.53 -7.62
N THR A 84 14.09 -7.77 -7.54
CA THR A 84 14.87 -7.64 -6.30
C THR A 84 14.81 -6.19 -5.84
N VAL A 85 14.46 -5.98 -4.59
CA VAL A 85 14.47 -4.68 -3.93
C VAL A 85 15.68 -4.54 -3.01
N LYS A 86 16.03 -3.31 -2.65
CA LYS A 86 17.11 -3.07 -1.69
C LYS A 86 16.77 -3.74 -0.34
N GLY A 87 17.69 -4.51 0.21
CA GLY A 87 17.46 -5.24 1.46
C GLY A 87 16.94 -6.67 1.28
N HIS A 88 16.73 -7.11 0.03
CA HIS A 88 16.24 -8.44 -0.29
C HIS A 88 17.12 -9.54 0.29
N GLN A 89 16.55 -10.48 1.05
CA GLN A 89 17.27 -11.53 1.77
C GLN A 89 17.43 -12.77 0.88
N ILE A 90 18.42 -12.71 -0.02
CA ILE A 90 18.66 -13.73 -1.04
C ILE A 90 18.85 -15.13 -0.42
N GLN A 91 19.49 -15.21 0.76
CA GLN A 91 19.74 -16.48 1.46
C GLN A 91 18.48 -17.19 1.96
N TYR A 92 17.38 -16.45 2.16
CA TYR A 92 16.07 -16.98 2.61
C TYR A 92 14.99 -16.83 1.54
N LYS A 93 15.37 -16.53 0.29
CA LYS A 93 14.42 -16.20 -0.77
C LYS A 93 13.34 -17.28 -0.96
N ASP A 94 13.75 -18.53 -1.03
CA ASP A 94 12.83 -19.64 -1.31
C ASP A 94 11.90 -19.92 -0.13
N GLU A 95 12.41 -19.83 1.10
CA GLU A 95 11.61 -20.01 2.31
C GLU A 95 10.61 -18.84 2.51
N ILE A 96 11.06 -17.59 2.28
CA ILE A 96 10.17 -16.42 2.34
C ILE A 96 9.11 -16.53 1.26
N LYS A 97 9.47 -16.83 0.01
CA LYS A 97 8.52 -17.05 -1.09
C LYS A 97 7.46 -18.06 -0.70
N LYS A 98 7.88 -19.22 -0.19
CA LYS A 98 6.95 -20.27 0.25
C LYS A 98 6.01 -19.79 1.36
N ALA A 99 6.52 -19.09 2.36
CA ALA A 99 5.70 -18.58 3.46
C ALA A 99 4.68 -17.53 2.97
N LEU A 100 5.07 -16.65 2.04
CA LEU A 100 4.19 -15.66 1.43
C LEU A 100 3.16 -16.31 0.48
N GLU A 101 3.52 -17.36 -0.24
CA GLU A 101 2.56 -18.14 -1.04
C GLU A 101 1.50 -18.81 -0.15
N GLU A 102 1.88 -19.32 1.02
CA GLU A 102 0.93 -19.85 2.01
C GLU A 102 0.03 -18.74 2.61
N ALA A 103 0.57 -17.53 2.78
CA ALA A 103 -0.16 -16.38 3.28
C ALA A 103 -1.05 -15.69 2.22
N ARG A 104 -0.81 -15.91 0.92
CA ARG A 104 -1.46 -15.23 -0.21
C ARG A 104 -2.98 -15.16 -0.09
N ALA A 105 -3.63 -16.26 0.31
CA ALA A 105 -5.09 -16.34 0.44
C ALA A 105 -5.66 -15.47 1.60
N TYR A 106 -4.80 -14.85 2.38
CA TYR A 106 -5.15 -14.03 3.55
C TYR A 106 -4.67 -12.57 3.41
N MET A 107 -3.90 -12.26 2.35
CA MET A 107 -3.40 -10.91 2.08
C MET A 107 -4.30 -10.20 1.08
N ASP A 108 -4.74 -9.00 1.43
CA ASP A 108 -5.53 -8.15 0.55
C ASP A 108 -4.66 -7.10 -0.15
N ILE A 109 -4.99 -6.75 -1.39
CA ILE A 109 -4.38 -5.64 -2.13
C ILE A 109 -5.12 -4.35 -1.83
N ILE A 110 -6.44 -4.43 -1.73
CA ILE A 110 -7.35 -3.31 -1.49
C ILE A 110 -8.31 -3.70 -0.40
N TYR A 111 -8.41 -2.89 0.64
CA TYR A 111 -9.47 -2.99 1.64
C TYR A 111 -10.29 -1.71 1.65
N VAL A 112 -11.61 -1.85 1.66
CA VAL A 112 -12.54 -0.71 1.64
C VAL A 112 -13.45 -0.78 2.86
N LYS A 113 -13.56 0.33 3.57
CA LYS A 113 -14.49 0.46 4.69
C LYS A 113 -15.03 1.88 4.77
N ASP A 114 -16.35 2.03 4.65
CA ASP A 114 -17.03 3.32 4.65
C ASP A 114 -16.42 4.30 3.61
N ASN A 115 -15.89 5.44 4.05
CA ASN A 115 -15.22 6.43 3.20
C ASN A 115 -13.71 6.22 3.07
N PHE A 116 -13.19 5.09 3.52
CA PHE A 116 -11.76 4.80 3.53
C PHE A 116 -11.40 3.71 2.53
N VAL A 117 -10.29 3.91 1.85
CA VAL A 117 -9.64 2.91 1.00
C VAL A 117 -8.23 2.69 1.53
N PHE A 118 -7.89 1.45 1.81
CA PHE A 118 -6.58 1.05 2.32
C PHE A 118 -5.86 0.22 1.27
N SER A 119 -4.60 0.51 1.07
CA SER A 119 -3.68 -0.26 0.24
C SER A 119 -2.24 0.07 0.65
N HIS A 120 -1.27 -0.70 0.23
CA HIS A 120 0.11 -0.44 0.64
C HIS A 120 0.60 0.94 0.20
N ALA A 121 0.51 1.30 -1.11
CA ALA A 121 1.01 2.59 -1.59
C ALA A 121 -0.06 3.50 -2.23
N GLY A 122 -1.25 2.98 -2.54
CA GLY A 122 -2.37 3.77 -3.07
C GLY A 122 -2.93 3.26 -4.40
N ILE A 123 -4.19 3.58 -4.66
CA ILE A 123 -4.90 3.18 -5.86
C ILE A 123 -4.98 4.37 -6.82
N THR A 124 -4.24 4.30 -7.92
CA THR A 124 -4.26 5.31 -8.98
C THR A 124 -5.36 5.05 -10.00
N GLU A 125 -5.76 6.10 -10.74
CA GLU A 125 -6.71 6.00 -11.85
C GLU A 125 -6.26 4.97 -12.89
N ASP A 126 -4.97 4.95 -13.23
CA ASP A 126 -4.42 4.03 -14.24
C ASP A 126 -4.45 2.57 -13.75
N PHE A 127 -4.08 2.32 -12.51
CA PHE A 127 -4.18 0.99 -11.92
C PHE A 127 -5.62 0.48 -11.92
N LYS A 128 -6.56 1.31 -11.44
CA LYS A 128 -7.99 0.97 -11.44
C LYS A 128 -8.51 0.72 -12.86
N LEU A 129 -8.15 1.58 -13.82
CA LEU A 129 -8.60 1.45 -15.21
C LEU A 129 -8.10 0.14 -15.86
N ARG A 130 -6.85 -0.22 -15.62
CA ARG A 130 -6.26 -1.46 -16.15
C ARG A 130 -6.99 -2.69 -15.60
N LEU A 131 -7.18 -2.75 -14.30
CA LEU A 131 -7.84 -3.89 -13.67
C LEU A 131 -9.34 -3.93 -13.93
N SER A 132 -10.02 -2.79 -14.07
CA SER A 132 -11.47 -2.74 -14.38
C SER A 132 -11.83 -3.31 -15.76
N ARG A 133 -10.87 -3.48 -16.66
CA ARG A 133 -11.10 -4.15 -17.95
C ARG A 133 -11.37 -5.64 -17.77
N GLU A 134 -10.75 -6.25 -16.77
CA GLU A 134 -10.86 -7.68 -16.47
C GLU A 134 -11.76 -7.93 -15.26
N TYR A 135 -11.61 -7.14 -14.21
CA TYR A 135 -12.34 -7.26 -12.94
C TYR A 135 -13.42 -6.17 -12.85
N LYS A 136 -14.48 -6.32 -13.66
CA LYS A 136 -15.61 -5.38 -13.70
C LYS A 136 -16.29 -5.33 -12.34
N ALA A 137 -16.70 -4.14 -11.93
CA ALA A 137 -17.39 -3.90 -10.68
C ALA A 137 -18.21 -2.61 -10.74
N ASP A 138 -19.37 -2.60 -10.11
CA ASP A 138 -20.24 -1.44 -10.02
C ASP A 138 -19.94 -0.58 -8.80
N THR A 139 -19.32 -1.17 -7.77
CA THR A 139 -18.96 -0.49 -6.52
C THR A 139 -17.47 -0.65 -6.21
N LYS A 140 -16.96 0.21 -5.33
CA LYS A 140 -15.56 0.13 -4.87
C LYS A 140 -15.29 -1.14 -4.05
N GLU A 141 -16.28 -1.59 -3.28
CA GLU A 141 -16.23 -2.81 -2.47
C GLU A 141 -16.15 -4.05 -3.38
N GLU A 142 -16.98 -4.08 -4.43
CA GLU A 142 -16.96 -5.16 -5.42
C GLU A 142 -15.64 -5.18 -6.20
N PHE A 143 -15.12 -4.01 -6.58
CA PHE A 143 -13.82 -3.91 -7.22
C PHE A 143 -12.70 -4.45 -6.34
N ALA A 144 -12.64 -4.03 -5.07
CA ALA A 144 -11.66 -4.51 -4.10
C ALA A 144 -11.76 -6.04 -3.94
N LYS A 145 -12.99 -6.56 -3.77
CA LYS A 145 -13.22 -8.01 -3.66
C LYS A 145 -12.72 -8.77 -4.89
N ASN A 146 -13.08 -8.32 -6.09
CA ASN A 146 -12.71 -9.02 -7.33
C ASN A 146 -11.19 -9.04 -7.55
N VAL A 147 -10.49 -7.94 -7.22
CA VAL A 147 -9.02 -7.85 -7.28
C VAL A 147 -8.38 -8.78 -6.25
N ASN A 148 -8.86 -8.77 -5.02
CA ASN A 148 -8.36 -9.65 -3.96
C ASN A 148 -8.61 -11.14 -4.30
N ASP A 149 -9.80 -11.51 -4.75
CA ASP A 149 -10.12 -12.89 -5.18
C ASP A 149 -9.18 -13.37 -6.30
N ALA A 150 -8.87 -12.48 -7.25
CA ALA A 150 -7.92 -12.78 -8.32
C ALA A 150 -6.50 -12.99 -7.79
N PHE A 151 -6.07 -12.17 -6.83
CA PHE A 151 -4.77 -12.33 -6.16
C PHE A 151 -4.72 -13.64 -5.34
N HIS A 152 -5.71 -13.89 -4.50
CA HIS A 152 -5.81 -15.08 -3.67
C HIS A 152 -5.77 -16.37 -4.48
N SER A 153 -6.40 -16.38 -5.66
CA SER A 153 -6.41 -17.53 -6.57
C SER A 153 -5.18 -17.64 -7.48
N GLY A 154 -4.21 -16.73 -7.37
CA GLY A 154 -3.01 -16.67 -8.22
C GLY A 154 -3.29 -16.28 -9.67
N LYS A 155 -4.48 -15.74 -9.99
CA LYS A 155 -4.83 -15.26 -11.33
C LYS A 155 -4.32 -13.86 -11.61
N LEU A 156 -4.19 -13.03 -10.57
CA LEU A 156 -3.56 -11.73 -10.71
C LEU A 156 -2.05 -11.94 -10.80
N PRO A 157 -1.41 -11.50 -11.88
CA PRO A 157 0.04 -11.63 -12.02
C PRO A 157 0.76 -10.81 -10.94
N PHE A 158 2.03 -11.09 -10.80
CA PHE A 158 2.96 -10.30 -9.99
C PHE A 158 2.83 -8.80 -10.28
N LEU A 159 2.57 -8.02 -9.22
CA LEU A 159 2.26 -6.61 -9.36
C LEU A 159 3.51 -5.74 -9.60
N GLY A 160 4.69 -6.22 -9.22
CA GLY A 160 5.95 -5.48 -9.36
C GLY A 160 6.30 -5.05 -10.80
N HIS A 161 5.75 -5.75 -11.81
CA HIS A 161 5.95 -5.37 -13.22
C HIS A 161 4.90 -4.39 -13.76
N LEU A 162 3.84 -4.13 -13.01
CA LEU A 162 2.79 -3.21 -13.44
C LEU A 162 3.19 -1.77 -13.10
N GLY A 163 4.24 -1.23 -13.70
CA GLY A 163 4.50 0.19 -13.56
C GLY A 163 5.94 0.60 -13.24
N ILE A 164 6.91 -0.30 -13.30
CA ILE A 164 8.32 0.09 -13.23
C ILE A 164 8.90 0.11 -14.64
N ASP A 165 9.21 1.30 -15.17
CA ASP A 165 10.14 1.41 -16.28
C ASP A 165 11.56 1.19 -15.76
N GLN A 166 12.00 -0.06 -15.81
CA GLN A 166 13.35 -0.45 -15.37
C GLN A 166 14.47 0.28 -16.13
N SER A 167 14.19 0.77 -17.35
CA SER A 167 15.19 1.45 -18.17
C SER A 167 15.51 2.86 -17.70
N GLN A 168 14.59 3.49 -16.97
CA GLN A 168 14.73 4.90 -16.55
C GLN A 168 14.73 5.10 -15.03
N HIS A 169 14.59 4.04 -14.21
CA HIS A 169 14.35 4.11 -12.77
C HIS A 169 13.18 5.04 -12.39
N LYS A 170 12.25 5.26 -13.31
CA LYS A 170 11.03 6.02 -13.06
C LYS A 170 9.96 5.05 -12.63
N GLU A 171 9.52 5.20 -11.40
CA GLU A 171 8.29 4.61 -10.91
C GLU A 171 7.17 5.16 -11.78
N VAL A 172 6.62 4.33 -12.65
CA VAL A 172 5.40 4.65 -13.38
C VAL A 172 4.25 4.31 -12.44
N ASP A 173 3.45 5.29 -12.09
CA ASP A 173 2.44 5.28 -11.01
C ASP A 173 1.22 4.39 -11.31
N ALA A 174 1.43 3.29 -11.99
CA ALA A 174 0.38 2.37 -12.38
C ALA A 174 0.17 1.21 -11.40
N ASN A 175 0.90 1.22 -10.28
CA ASN A 175 0.96 0.09 -9.34
C ASN A 175 0.65 0.54 -7.92
N CYS A 176 -0.33 -0.11 -7.29
CA CYS A 176 -0.77 0.19 -5.93
C CYS A 176 0.26 -0.14 -4.83
N LEU A 177 1.40 -0.72 -5.18
CA LEU A 177 2.47 -1.08 -4.25
C LEU A 177 3.68 -0.13 -4.30
N TRP A 178 3.75 0.79 -5.28
CA TRP A 178 4.97 1.59 -5.53
C TRP A 178 4.70 3.08 -5.75
N VAL A 179 3.46 3.53 -5.79
CA VAL A 179 3.15 4.94 -6.06
C VAL A 179 3.60 5.84 -4.90
N LYS A 180 4.23 6.98 -5.23
CA LYS A 180 4.60 7.99 -4.24
C LYS A 180 3.43 8.88 -3.87
N PRO A 181 3.39 9.42 -2.63
CA PRO A 181 2.28 10.27 -2.18
C PRO A 181 1.94 11.43 -3.10
N ASP A 182 2.95 12.14 -3.61
CA ASP A 182 2.75 13.27 -4.53
C ASP A 182 2.04 12.87 -5.81
N ASN A 183 2.40 11.72 -6.36
CA ASN A 183 1.78 11.17 -7.56
C ASN A 183 0.39 10.59 -7.25
N LEU A 184 0.24 9.91 -6.11
CA LEU A 184 -1.05 9.39 -5.68
C LEU A 184 -2.08 10.50 -5.53
N VAL A 185 -1.72 11.64 -4.96
CA VAL A 185 -2.62 12.80 -4.81
C VAL A 185 -3.14 13.30 -6.14
N ILE A 186 -2.30 13.30 -7.18
CA ILE A 186 -2.65 13.77 -8.52
C ILE A 186 -3.47 12.73 -9.29
N MET A 187 -3.13 11.45 -9.14
CA MET A 187 -3.68 10.33 -9.91
C MET A 187 -4.66 9.48 -9.11
N ASN A 188 -5.22 10.01 -8.02
CA ASN A 188 -6.09 9.29 -7.10
C ASN A 188 -7.35 8.76 -7.80
N ALA A 189 -7.55 7.44 -7.75
CA ALA A 189 -8.72 6.77 -8.31
C ALA A 189 -10.03 7.03 -7.53
N TYR A 190 -9.91 7.58 -6.33
CA TYR A 190 -11.02 7.83 -5.39
C TYR A 190 -10.94 9.23 -4.79
N PRO A 191 -11.06 10.31 -5.60
CA PRO A 191 -10.83 11.69 -5.16
C PRO A 191 -11.89 12.22 -4.16
N GLU A 192 -12.97 11.46 -3.93
CA GLU A 192 -14.02 11.78 -2.95
C GLU A 192 -13.90 10.94 -1.67
N LEU A 193 -12.85 10.11 -1.56
CA LEU A 193 -12.60 9.24 -0.42
C LEU A 193 -11.25 9.56 0.22
N ILE A 194 -10.98 8.92 1.35
CA ILE A 194 -9.70 9.00 2.03
C ILE A 194 -8.92 7.73 1.71
N GLN A 195 -7.80 7.86 0.99
CA GLN A 195 -6.85 6.76 0.85
C GLN A 195 -5.85 6.77 2.01
N ILE A 196 -5.66 5.61 2.64
CA ILE A 196 -4.71 5.43 3.73
C ILE A 196 -3.66 4.43 3.28
N VAL A 197 -2.40 4.87 3.32
CA VAL A 197 -1.26 4.17 2.71
C VAL A 197 -0.03 4.18 3.62
N GLY A 198 0.88 3.23 3.38
CA GLY A 198 2.22 3.13 3.95
C GLY A 198 3.30 3.45 2.92
N HIS A 199 4.25 2.53 2.70
CA HIS A 199 5.25 2.47 1.65
C HIS A 199 6.34 3.57 1.69
N THR A 200 5.96 4.82 1.84
CA THR A 200 6.88 5.95 1.81
C THR A 200 7.09 6.46 3.23
N GLU A 201 8.28 6.20 3.78
CA GLU A 201 8.62 6.70 5.12
C GLU A 201 8.77 8.23 5.10
N GLU A 202 7.89 8.91 5.81
CA GLU A 202 7.89 10.35 6.01
C GLU A 202 8.48 10.72 7.39
N PRO A 203 8.98 11.95 7.62
CA PRO A 203 9.42 12.38 8.95
C PRO A 203 8.32 12.26 10.01
N GLU A 204 7.09 12.57 9.65
CA GLU A 204 5.84 12.46 10.43
C GLU A 204 4.74 11.95 9.51
N GLN A 205 3.65 11.41 10.08
CA GLN A 205 2.48 11.03 9.28
C GLN A 205 2.01 12.21 8.41
N LEU A 206 1.79 11.97 7.13
CA LEU A 206 1.45 13.02 6.18
C LEU A 206 -0.06 12.96 5.85
N TRP A 207 -0.77 14.05 6.11
CA TRP A 207 -2.20 14.17 5.87
C TRP A 207 -2.45 15.23 4.78
N ILE A 208 -2.77 14.78 3.58
CA ILE A 208 -2.98 15.61 2.39
C ILE A 208 -4.47 15.68 2.10
N GLN A 209 -5.07 16.85 2.24
CA GLN A 209 -6.50 17.09 2.03
C GLN A 209 -6.76 17.77 0.69
N TYR A 210 -7.78 17.32 -0.02
CA TYR A 210 -8.34 18.07 -1.14
C TYR A 210 -9.16 19.25 -0.62
N GLU A 211 -8.93 20.44 -1.21
CA GLU A 211 -9.54 21.69 -0.76
C GLU A 211 -11.07 21.59 -0.76
N GLY A 212 -11.65 21.91 0.38
CA GLY A 212 -13.12 21.90 0.57
C GLY A 212 -13.76 20.51 0.63
N LYS A 213 -12.98 19.42 0.70
CA LYS A 213 -13.49 18.03 0.76
C LYS A 213 -13.06 17.34 2.06
N GLU A 214 -13.90 16.42 2.53
CA GLU A 214 -13.53 15.42 3.56
C GLU A 214 -12.87 14.21 2.89
N ALA A 215 -11.88 14.46 2.04
CA ALA A 215 -11.22 13.47 1.20
C ALA A 215 -9.74 13.82 1.02
N GLY A 216 -8.93 12.81 0.71
CA GLY A 216 -7.51 13.03 0.50
C GLY A 216 -6.66 11.76 0.65
N VAL A 217 -5.41 11.94 1.04
CA VAL A 217 -4.45 10.86 1.26
C VAL A 217 -3.82 11.00 2.63
N ILE A 218 -3.74 9.89 3.38
CA ILE A 218 -3.01 9.80 4.65
C ILE A 218 -1.89 8.79 4.47
N VAL A 219 -0.64 9.23 4.61
CA VAL A 219 0.53 8.37 4.67
C VAL A 219 0.82 8.09 6.13
N VAL A 220 0.69 6.83 6.52
CA VAL A 220 0.86 6.40 7.92
C VAL A 220 2.33 6.11 8.21
N ASP A 221 3.07 5.62 7.21
CA ASP A 221 4.47 5.26 7.40
C ASP A 221 5.31 6.49 7.72
N SER A 222 5.97 6.45 8.86
CA SER A 222 6.75 7.56 9.38
C SER A 222 7.84 7.06 10.32
N LYS A 223 8.84 7.91 10.56
CA LYS A 223 9.97 7.58 11.46
C LYS A 223 9.57 7.20 12.88
N SER A 224 8.38 7.57 13.30
CA SER A 224 7.87 7.16 14.63
C SER A 224 7.33 5.74 14.65
N HIS A 225 6.99 5.16 13.48
CA HIS A 225 6.29 3.88 13.33
C HIS A 225 5.02 3.75 14.19
N GLU A 226 4.44 4.87 14.63
CA GLU A 226 3.20 4.86 15.39
C GLU A 226 2.00 4.69 14.43
N PRO A 227 0.98 3.89 14.80
CA PRO A 227 -0.20 3.69 13.98
C PRO A 227 -1.10 4.92 13.97
N ILE A 228 -2.02 4.98 13.01
CA ILE A 228 -3.17 5.87 13.09
C ILE A 228 -4.37 5.11 13.66
N ILE A 229 -5.14 5.75 14.54
CA ILE A 229 -6.39 5.21 15.06
C ILE A 229 -7.53 6.13 14.61
N ILE A 230 -8.46 5.55 13.84
CA ILE A 230 -9.59 6.24 13.23
C ILE A 230 -10.87 5.83 13.94
N ASP A 231 -11.65 6.79 14.39
CA ASP A 231 -13.07 6.58 14.72
C ASP A 231 -13.90 6.97 13.50
N THR A 232 -14.42 6.01 12.76
CA THR A 232 -15.09 6.26 11.48
C THR A 232 -16.31 7.16 11.58
N GLU A 233 -16.98 7.23 12.74
CA GLU A 233 -18.17 8.03 12.95
C GLU A 233 -17.85 9.51 13.22
N ASN A 234 -16.68 9.76 13.82
CA ASN A 234 -16.25 11.09 14.25
C ASN A 234 -15.04 11.61 13.49
N PHE A 235 -14.54 10.86 12.50
CA PHE A 235 -13.38 11.25 11.75
C PHE A 235 -13.61 12.50 10.92
N LYS A 236 -12.63 13.41 10.96
CA LYS A 236 -12.57 14.60 10.13
C LYS A 236 -11.23 14.66 9.44
N MET A 237 -11.26 14.73 8.11
CA MET A 237 -10.05 14.93 7.32
C MET A 237 -9.55 16.36 7.52
N HIS A 238 -8.27 16.51 7.83
CA HIS A 238 -7.60 17.80 7.90
C HIS A 238 -6.13 17.64 7.49
N ALA A 239 -5.62 18.61 6.75
CA ALA A 239 -4.21 18.64 6.43
C ALA A 239 -3.36 18.97 7.66
N ASN A 240 -2.19 18.32 7.80
CA ASN A 240 -1.25 18.61 8.91
C ASN A 240 -0.73 20.05 8.86
N ASN A 241 -0.62 20.62 7.66
CA ASN A 241 -0.17 21.99 7.44
C ASN A 241 -0.75 22.53 6.13
N GLU A 242 -0.62 23.84 5.89
CA GLU A 242 -1.15 24.51 4.69
C GLU A 242 -0.59 23.96 3.37
N ARG A 243 0.63 23.40 3.38
CA ARG A 243 1.26 22.82 2.17
C ARG A 243 0.60 21.48 1.78
N CYS A 244 -0.08 20.84 2.69
CA CYS A 244 -0.81 19.59 2.48
C CYS A 244 -2.25 19.82 2.01
N VAL A 245 -2.66 21.07 1.74
CA VAL A 245 -3.94 21.36 1.07
C VAL A 245 -3.73 21.41 -0.44
N VAL A 246 -4.46 20.56 -1.16
CA VAL A 246 -4.34 20.44 -2.62
C VAL A 246 -5.61 20.94 -3.29
N THR A 247 -5.46 21.94 -4.15
CA THR A 247 -6.58 22.51 -4.92
C THR A 247 -6.86 21.69 -6.18
N ASP A 248 -8.10 21.69 -6.65
CA ASP A 248 -8.45 21.05 -7.92
C ASP A 248 -7.64 21.61 -9.09
N GLN A 249 -7.30 22.92 -9.06
CA GLN A 249 -6.44 23.56 -10.06
C GLN A 249 -5.05 22.91 -10.08
N LYS A 250 -4.39 22.72 -8.92
CA LYS A 250 -3.08 22.07 -8.84
C LYS A 250 -3.11 20.65 -9.39
N VAL A 251 -4.18 19.89 -9.10
CA VAL A 251 -4.37 18.53 -9.64
C VAL A 251 -4.45 18.58 -11.17
N GLN A 252 -5.24 19.49 -11.75
CA GLN A 252 -5.39 19.60 -13.20
C GLN A 252 -4.08 20.06 -13.89
N GLU A 253 -3.39 21.04 -13.34
CA GLU A 253 -2.10 21.51 -13.84
C GLU A 253 -1.05 20.38 -13.86
N ALA A 254 -1.00 19.58 -12.79
CA ALA A 254 -0.08 18.47 -12.71
C ALA A 254 -0.45 17.33 -13.70
N LYS A 255 -1.73 16.98 -13.83
CA LYS A 255 -2.21 15.99 -14.83
C LYS A 255 -1.84 16.44 -16.25
N ALA A 256 -2.06 17.71 -16.61
CA ALA A 256 -1.69 18.25 -17.91
C ALA A 256 -0.18 18.17 -18.17
N PHE A 257 0.64 18.47 -17.16
CA PHE A 257 2.09 18.34 -17.25
C PHE A 257 2.54 16.89 -17.48
N PHE A 258 1.99 15.91 -16.76
CA PHE A 258 2.29 14.51 -16.97
C PHE A 258 1.89 14.02 -18.38
N GLN A 259 0.71 14.43 -18.84
CA GLN A 259 0.26 14.08 -20.19
C GLN A 259 1.17 14.62 -21.27
N GLN A 260 1.59 15.88 -21.16
CA GLN A 260 2.55 16.49 -22.09
C GLN A 260 3.91 15.75 -22.08
N GLN A 261 4.38 15.30 -20.93
CA GLN A 261 5.62 14.52 -20.83
C GLN A 261 5.48 13.16 -21.57
N LEU A 262 4.36 12.47 -21.43
CA LEU A 262 4.10 11.22 -22.12
C LEU A 262 4.02 11.39 -23.63
N GLU A 263 3.35 12.43 -24.12
CA GLU A 263 3.27 12.78 -25.55
C GLU A 263 4.63 13.13 -26.13
N THR A 264 5.45 13.88 -25.39
CA THR A 264 6.80 14.25 -25.82
C THR A 264 7.70 13.01 -25.91
N GLN A 265 7.60 12.08 -24.97
CA GLN A 265 8.34 10.81 -25.03
C GLN A 265 7.90 9.93 -26.19
N ALA A 266 6.60 9.81 -26.44
CA ALA A 266 6.08 9.06 -27.59
C ALA A 266 6.58 9.62 -28.93
N ALA A 267 6.75 10.95 -29.05
CA ALA A 267 7.26 11.60 -30.25
C ALA A 267 8.76 11.33 -30.53
N PHE A 268 9.52 10.88 -29.54
CA PHE A 268 10.94 10.50 -29.71
C PHE A 268 11.14 9.05 -30.17
N PHE A 269 10.07 8.21 -30.18
CA PHE A 269 10.11 6.81 -30.59
C PHE A 269 9.53 6.54 -31.98
N PHE A 270 9.13 7.60 -32.71
CA PHE A 270 8.74 7.58 -34.13
C PHE A 270 9.66 8.50 -34.93
#